data_d573a49baba5195a43afbddb79eaa839
#
_entry.id   d573a49baba5195a43afbddb79eaa839
#
_cell.length_a   1.000
_cell.length_b   1.000
_cell.length_c   1.000
_cell.angle_alpha   90.00
_cell.angle_beta   90.00
_cell.angle_gamma   90.00
#
_symmetry.space_group_name_H-M   'P 1'
#
loop_
_entity.id
_entity.type
_entity.pdbx_description
1 polymer ?
#
loop_
_entity_poly.entity_id
_entity_poly.type
_entity_poly.pdbx_seq_one_letter_code
_entity_poly.pdbx_strand_id
1 'polypeptide(L)' 'MKTIDIVTMPKGYYLTTRYNGRAQNREYFKTKTALNARVKALKAEGYTISK' A
#
# COMPACT_ATOMS: atom_id res chain seq x y z
N MET A 1 12.73 -6.94 -4.37
CA MET A 1 12.07 -6.74 -3.08
C MET A 1 10.73 -6.04 -3.29
N LYS A 2 9.69 -6.59 -2.71
CA LYS A 2 8.33 -6.04 -2.85
C LYS A 2 7.98 -5.24 -1.60
N THR A 3 7.70 -3.96 -1.77
CA THR A 3 7.41 -3.08 -0.64
C THR A 3 6.11 -2.29 -0.87
N ILE A 4 5.55 -1.80 0.21
CA ILE A 4 4.33 -1.00 0.19
C ILE A 4 4.63 0.31 0.90
N ASP A 5 4.30 1.42 0.26
CA ASP A 5 4.35 2.74 0.87
C ASP A 5 2.93 3.21 1.13
N ILE A 6 2.66 3.67 2.35
CA ILE A 6 1.35 4.18 2.72
C ILE A 6 1.50 5.65 3.10
N VAL A 7 0.71 6.49 2.46
CA VAL A 7 0.67 7.93 2.75
C VAL A 7 -0.70 8.26 3.33
N THR A 8 -0.71 8.78 4.55
CA THR A 8 -1.94 9.20 5.22
C THR A 8 -2.24 10.64 4.85
N MET A 9 -3.45 10.88 4.40
CA MET A 9 -3.91 12.21 4.00
C MET A 9 -5.19 12.56 4.76
N PRO A 10 -5.52 13.85 4.87
CA PRO A 10 -6.75 14.24 5.59
C PRO A 10 -8.02 13.61 5.04
N LYS A 11 -8.06 13.35 3.74
CA LYS A 11 -9.26 12.81 3.09
C LYS A 11 -9.17 11.33 2.78
N GLY A 12 -8.05 10.69 3.05
CA GLY A 12 -7.91 9.28 2.73
C GLY A 12 -6.48 8.79 2.80
N TYR A 13 -6.21 7.73 2.07
CA TYR A 13 -4.91 7.08 2.09
C TYR A 13 -4.48 6.72 0.68
N TYR A 14 -3.20 6.89 0.38
CA TYR A 14 -2.60 6.37 -0.84
C TYR A 14 -1.74 5.17 -0.50
N LEU A 15 -1.86 4.14 -1.30
CA LEU A 15 -1.02 2.95 -1.18
C LEU A 15 -0.25 2.78 -2.48
N THR A 16 1.07 2.78 -2.38
CA THR A 16 1.93 2.57 -3.55
C THR A 16 2.67 1.26 -3.38
N THR A 17 2.54 0.37 -4.36
CA THR A 17 3.31 -0.86 -4.37
C THR A 17 4.58 -0.62 -5.17
N ARG A 18 5.70 -1.15 -4.67
CA ARG A 18 7.00 -1.03 -5.31
C ARG A 18 7.65 -2.38 -5.45
N TYR A 19 8.38 -2.54 -6.54
CA TYR A 19 9.16 -3.73 -6.77
C TYR A 19 10.58 -3.31 -7.11
N ASN A 20 11.55 -3.73 -6.29
CA ASN A 20 12.95 -3.34 -6.42
C ASN A 20 13.14 -1.83 -6.48
N GLY A 21 12.36 -1.09 -5.67
CA GLY A 21 12.46 0.35 -5.60
C GLY A 21 11.66 1.10 -6.65
N ARG A 22 11.03 0.40 -7.58
CA ARG A 22 10.22 1.03 -8.63
C ARG A 22 8.75 0.99 -8.27
N ALA A 23 8.09 2.13 -8.40
CA ALA A 23 6.65 2.21 -8.19
C ALA A 23 5.93 1.43 -9.28
N GLN A 24 5.09 0.46 -8.87
CA GLN A 24 4.33 -0.37 -9.79
C GLN A 24 2.91 0.12 -9.94
N ASN A 25 2.29 0.46 -8.82
CA ASN A 25 0.88 0.82 -8.82
C ASN A 25 0.58 1.73 -7.64
N ARG A 26 -0.39 2.62 -7.80
CA ARG A 26 -0.87 3.49 -6.73
C ARG A 26 -2.37 3.34 -6.63
N GLU A 27 -2.87 3.15 -5.41
CA GLU A 27 -4.29 3.03 -5.15
C GLU A 27 -4.69 4.04 -4.08
N TYR A 28 -5.93 4.52 -4.18
CA TYR A 28 -6.48 5.47 -3.23
C TYR A 28 -7.62 4.80 -2.47
N PHE A 29 -7.63 5.00 -1.14
CA PHE A 29 -8.68 4.45 -0.28
C PHE A 29 -9.24 5.55 0.59
N LYS A 30 -10.55 5.62 0.67
CA LYS A 30 -11.22 6.61 1.51
C LYS A 30 -11.26 6.21 2.98
N THR A 31 -11.23 4.91 3.27
CA THR A 31 -11.33 4.41 4.62
C THR A 31 -10.14 3.53 4.97
N LYS A 32 -9.81 3.51 6.25
CA LYS A 32 -8.73 2.67 6.75
C LYS A 32 -9.06 1.18 6.60
N THR A 33 -10.33 0.83 6.73
CA THR A 33 -10.76 -0.54 6.57
C THR A 33 -10.43 -1.08 5.18
N ALA A 34 -10.73 -0.31 4.14
CA ALA A 34 -10.41 -0.70 2.78
C ALA A 34 -8.90 -0.79 2.58
N LEU A 35 -8.15 0.17 3.13
CA LEU A 35 -6.70 0.14 3.06
C LEU A 35 -6.13 -1.11 3.72
N ASN A 36 -6.59 -1.43 4.93
CA ASN A 36 -6.10 -2.59 5.66
C ASN A 36 -6.40 -3.90 4.93
N ALA A 37 -7.56 -4.01 4.32
CA ALA A 37 -7.91 -5.20 3.55
C ALA A 37 -6.95 -5.39 2.38
N ARG A 38 -6.60 -4.30 1.70
CA ARG A 38 -5.66 -4.38 0.58
C ARG A 38 -4.25 -4.70 1.05
N VAL A 39 -3.83 -4.08 2.15
CA VAL A 39 -2.50 -4.36 2.72
C VAL A 39 -2.38 -5.83 3.11
N LYS A 40 -3.42 -6.39 3.71
CA LYS A 40 -3.41 -7.79 4.10
C LYS A 40 -3.24 -8.69 2.88
N ALA A 41 -3.96 -8.40 1.79
CA ALA A 41 -3.84 -9.17 0.56
C ALA A 41 -2.43 -9.08 -0.01
N LEU A 42 -1.84 -7.89 0.00
CA LEU A 42 -0.48 -7.69 -0.53
C LEU A 42 0.57 -8.39 0.33
N LYS A 43 0.40 -8.39 1.64
CA LYS A 43 1.31 -9.11 2.52
C LYS A 43 1.29 -10.61 2.22
N ALA A 44 0.12 -11.15 1.91
CA ALA A 44 0.00 -12.56 1.54
C ALA A 44 0.74 -12.86 0.24
N GLU A 45 0.96 -11.85 -0.60
CA GLU A 45 1.70 -12.00 -1.84
C GLU A 45 3.20 -11.74 -1.68
N GLY A 46 3.65 -11.46 -0.46
CA GLY A 46 5.07 -11.26 -0.21
C GLY A 46 5.52 -9.82 -0.09
N TYR A 47 4.60 -8.87 -0.06
CA TYR A 47 4.94 -7.47 0.13
C TYR A 47 5.20 -7.17 1.61
N THR A 48 6.09 -6.22 1.87
CA THR A 48 6.34 -5.74 3.23
C THR A 48 6.14 -4.23 3.26
N ILE A 49 5.73 -3.72 4.40
CA ILE A 49 5.52 -2.28 4.56
C ILE A 49 6.87 -1.63 4.75
N SER A 50 7.19 -0.64 3.90
CA SER A 50 8.46 0.06 4.01
C SER A 50 8.36 1.25 4.95
N LYS A 51 7.15 1.65 5.31
CA LYS A 51 6.93 2.73 6.27
C LYS A 51 5.78 2.43 7.16
#